data_cd16ee13d30c1428b527e6bee7e82c7b
#
_entry.id   cd16ee13d30c1428b527e6bee7e82c7b
#
_cell.length_a   1.000
_cell.length_b   1.000
_cell.length_c   1.000
_cell.angle_alpha   90.00
_cell.angle_beta   90.00
_cell.angle_gamma   90.00
#
_symmetry.space_group_name_H-M   'P 1'
#
loop_
_entity.id
_entity.type
_entity.pdbx_description
1 polymer ?
#
loop_
_entity_poly.entity_id
_entity_poly.type
_entity_poly.pdbx_seq_one_letter_code
_entity_poly.pdbx_strand_id
1 'polypeptide(L)'
;PQIGKKLSSKVKNLTNISSEELGLGVTYTRAVSKFKKFLGNAVLMTWGTSDILALMENHQYYWGTDRLDYIEGYVNLQSFCERRVYYERGKQMGLSTAAQLLGIDVQGMEHHRALDDSLLALACFRRLYDEEELKPFFEDASKDQFYDKMRFKTTILCDLSNPLLKDADMSFECPACGAEAKRNGEWEFKNKSYRADFRCPCCGG
;
A
#
# COMPACT_ATOMS: atom_id res chain seq x y z
N PRO A 1 9.18 19.43 -1.01
CA PRO A 1 9.21 20.07 0.29
C PRO A 1 10.59 19.95 0.88
N GLN A 2 11.26 21.10 1.07
CA GLN A 2 12.57 21.17 1.68
C GLN A 2 12.45 20.89 3.18
N ILE A 3 12.40 19.63 3.53
CA ILE A 3 12.75 19.23 4.88
C ILE A 3 14.27 19.12 4.81
N GLY A 4 15.04 19.94 5.58
CA GLY A 4 16.50 20.13 5.50
C GLY A 4 17.38 18.88 5.68
N LYS A 5 16.93 17.76 5.16
CA LYS A 5 17.68 16.49 5.06
C LYS A 5 18.20 16.34 3.63
N LYS A 6 19.50 16.10 3.52
CA LYS A 6 20.09 15.70 2.24
C LYS A 6 19.40 14.45 1.70
N LEU A 7 19.11 14.46 0.41
CA LEU A 7 18.61 13.29 -0.30
C LEU A 7 19.64 12.16 -0.13
N SER A 8 19.18 10.98 0.30
CA SER A 8 20.08 9.85 0.41
C SER A 8 20.58 9.42 -0.97
N SER A 9 21.81 8.95 -1.06
CA SER A 9 22.37 8.44 -2.32
C SER A 9 21.51 7.35 -2.95
N LYS A 10 20.91 6.49 -2.12
CA LYS A 10 19.99 5.44 -2.56
C LYS A 10 18.76 6.00 -3.26
N VAL A 11 18.12 7.03 -2.70
CA VAL A 11 16.93 7.67 -3.30
C VAL A 11 17.31 8.41 -4.57
N LYS A 12 18.44 9.14 -4.56
CA LYS A 12 18.96 9.83 -5.75
C LYS A 12 19.21 8.86 -6.91
N ASN A 13 19.84 7.72 -6.63
CA ASN A 13 20.13 6.71 -7.66
C ASN A 13 18.85 6.02 -8.17
N LEU A 14 17.84 5.85 -7.30
CA LEU A 14 16.59 5.20 -7.67
C LEU A 14 15.70 6.10 -8.53
N THR A 15 15.56 7.37 -8.16
CA THR A 15 14.63 8.32 -8.80
C THR A 15 15.28 9.17 -9.90
N ASN A 16 16.61 9.14 -9.99
CA ASN A 16 17.40 10.01 -10.85
C ASN A 16 17.08 11.52 -10.67
N ILE A 17 16.67 11.92 -9.44
CA ILE A 17 16.38 13.31 -9.09
C ILE A 17 17.62 13.93 -8.43
N SER A 18 18.11 15.03 -8.98
CA SER A 18 19.24 15.76 -8.43
C SER A 18 18.84 16.72 -7.29
N SER A 19 19.81 17.14 -6.49
CA SER A 19 19.57 18.15 -5.44
C SER A 19 19.15 19.50 -6.01
N GLU A 20 19.65 19.82 -7.20
CA GLU A 20 19.32 21.04 -7.95
C GLU A 20 17.85 21.02 -8.40
N GLU A 21 17.38 19.90 -8.97
CA GLU A 21 15.97 19.72 -9.34
C GLU A 21 15.04 19.82 -8.13
N LEU A 22 15.44 19.28 -6.96
CA LEU A 22 14.68 19.45 -5.72
C LEU A 22 14.59 20.93 -5.28
N GLY A 23 15.66 21.71 -5.49
CA GLY A 23 15.70 23.13 -5.19
C GLY A 23 14.72 23.95 -6.05
N LEU A 24 14.40 23.48 -7.25
CA LEU A 24 13.42 24.09 -8.17
C LEU A 24 11.97 23.65 -7.87
N GLY A 25 11.78 22.71 -6.95
CA GLY A 25 10.48 22.17 -6.58
C GLY A 25 9.57 23.22 -5.95
N VAL A 26 8.26 23.01 -6.07
CA VAL A 26 7.25 23.83 -5.38
C VAL A 26 7.03 23.33 -3.95
N THR A 27 6.49 24.19 -3.08
CA THR A 27 6.11 23.80 -1.71
C THR A 27 5.01 22.72 -1.74
N TYR A 28 4.95 21.89 -0.70
CA TYR A 28 3.91 20.86 -0.58
C TYR A 28 2.49 21.45 -0.68
N THR A 29 2.22 22.56 0.04
CA THR A 29 0.92 23.23 0.02
C THR A 29 0.52 23.67 -1.38
N ARG A 30 1.47 24.22 -2.15
CA ARG A 30 1.22 24.62 -3.54
C ARG A 30 0.98 23.41 -4.46
N ALA A 31 1.75 22.33 -4.26
CA ALA A 31 1.57 21.08 -5.00
C ALA A 31 0.18 20.48 -4.75
N VAL A 32 -0.24 20.38 -3.49
CA VAL A 32 -1.57 19.89 -3.13
C VAL A 32 -2.69 20.77 -3.65
N SER A 33 -2.53 22.10 -3.60
CA SER A 33 -3.55 23.00 -4.17
C SER A 33 -3.74 22.79 -5.68
N LYS A 34 -2.66 22.53 -6.41
CA LYS A 34 -2.75 22.19 -7.84
C LYS A 34 -3.37 20.80 -8.04
N PHE A 35 -2.98 19.84 -7.21
CA PHE A 35 -3.49 18.48 -7.27
C PHE A 35 -5.00 18.43 -7.01
N LYS A 36 -5.49 19.14 -5.99
CA LYS A 36 -6.94 19.27 -5.70
C LYS A 36 -7.72 19.75 -6.93
N LYS A 37 -7.21 20.80 -7.60
CA LYS A 37 -7.84 21.34 -8.82
C LYS A 37 -7.83 20.36 -9.99
N PHE A 38 -6.75 19.59 -10.11
CA PHE A 38 -6.60 18.58 -11.15
C PHE A 38 -7.50 17.37 -10.89
N LEU A 39 -7.54 16.89 -9.64
CA LEU A 39 -8.33 15.73 -9.24
C LEU A 39 -9.84 16.00 -9.40
N GLY A 40 -10.34 17.17 -9.00
CA GLY A 40 -11.77 17.46 -8.98
C GLY A 40 -12.53 16.37 -8.23
N ASN A 41 -13.57 15.82 -8.86
CA ASN A 41 -14.39 14.74 -8.34
C ASN A 41 -13.96 13.35 -8.85
N ALA A 42 -12.74 13.23 -9.42
CA ALA A 42 -12.27 11.95 -9.93
C ALA A 42 -11.87 11.00 -8.78
N VAL A 43 -11.96 9.70 -9.04
CA VAL A 43 -11.46 8.66 -8.14
C VAL A 43 -9.95 8.61 -8.21
N LEU A 44 -9.28 8.71 -7.06
CA LEU A 44 -7.83 8.53 -6.99
C LEU A 44 -7.47 7.05 -7.07
N MET A 45 -6.59 6.70 -7.99
CA MET A 45 -6.02 5.36 -8.08
C MET A 45 -4.51 5.42 -7.83
N THR A 46 -4.00 4.51 -6.99
CA THR A 46 -2.56 4.37 -6.73
C THR A 46 -2.11 2.92 -6.88
N TRP A 47 -0.84 2.71 -7.22
CA TRP A 47 -0.25 1.37 -7.21
C TRP A 47 0.13 0.96 -5.80
N GLY A 48 -0.74 0.23 -5.12
CA GLY A 48 -0.63 -0.06 -3.69
C GLY A 48 -1.09 1.11 -2.82
N THR A 49 -0.67 1.09 -1.56
CA THR A 49 -1.11 2.08 -0.56
C THR A 49 -0.02 3.07 -0.15
N SER A 50 1.21 2.95 -0.68
CA SER A 50 2.34 3.80 -0.26
C SER A 50 2.12 5.28 -0.56
N ASP A 51 1.54 5.60 -1.71
CA ASP A 51 1.33 6.99 -2.13
C ASP A 51 0.26 7.68 -1.29
N ILE A 52 -0.87 7.00 -1.03
CA ILE A 52 -1.92 7.56 -0.19
C ILE A 52 -1.44 7.76 1.25
N LEU A 53 -0.65 6.83 1.79
CA LEU A 53 -0.05 6.95 3.12
C LEU A 53 0.95 8.12 3.18
N ALA A 54 1.78 8.28 2.17
CA ALA A 54 2.69 9.43 2.08
C ALA A 54 1.93 10.77 2.01
N LEU A 55 0.81 10.82 1.31
CA LEU A 55 -0.07 11.99 1.30
C LEU A 55 -0.64 12.27 2.69
N MET A 56 -1.16 11.25 3.39
CA MET A 56 -1.69 11.36 4.75
C MET A 56 -0.63 11.87 5.74
N GLU A 57 0.57 11.28 5.73
CA GLU A 57 1.68 11.69 6.60
C GLU A 57 2.10 13.16 6.35
N ASN A 58 2.24 13.55 5.08
CA ASN A 58 2.57 14.93 4.75
C ASN A 58 1.44 15.89 5.12
N HIS A 59 0.18 15.48 4.94
CA HIS A 59 -0.97 16.29 5.33
C HIS A 59 -1.01 16.49 6.84
N GLN A 60 -0.76 15.45 7.62
CA GLN A 60 -0.61 15.53 9.08
C GLN A 60 0.51 16.49 9.48
N TYR A 61 1.65 16.43 8.80
CA TYR A 61 2.77 17.32 9.11
C TYR A 61 2.47 18.80 8.84
N TYR A 62 1.82 19.12 7.70
CA TYR A 62 1.61 20.51 7.27
C TYR A 62 0.34 21.14 7.80
N TRP A 63 -0.71 20.34 8.10
CA TRP A 63 -2.04 20.84 8.50
C TRP A 63 -2.60 20.25 9.79
N GLY A 64 -1.85 19.38 10.46
CA GLY A 64 -2.26 18.80 11.75
C GLY A 64 -3.36 17.74 11.65
N THR A 65 -3.71 17.30 10.44
CA THR A 65 -4.68 16.22 10.18
C THR A 65 -4.18 15.33 9.05
N ASP A 66 -4.42 14.03 9.16
CA ASP A 66 -4.13 13.08 8.10
C ASP A 66 -5.31 12.85 7.14
N ARG A 67 -6.44 13.53 7.36
CA ARG A 67 -7.60 13.48 6.46
C ARG A 67 -7.34 14.27 5.19
N LEU A 68 -7.64 13.65 4.06
CA LEU A 68 -7.49 14.23 2.73
C LEU A 68 -8.86 14.62 2.18
N ASP A 69 -9.45 15.72 2.69
CA ASP A 69 -10.84 16.18 2.43
C ASP A 69 -11.17 16.37 0.94
N TYR A 70 -10.17 16.30 0.08
CA TYR A 70 -10.29 16.47 -1.36
C TYR A 70 -10.30 15.15 -2.14
N ILE A 71 -10.29 14.01 -1.45
CA ILE A 71 -10.38 12.69 -2.06
C ILE A 71 -11.69 12.07 -1.59
N GLU A 72 -12.63 11.88 -2.50
CA GLU A 72 -13.93 11.27 -2.22
C GLU A 72 -13.90 9.76 -2.50
N GLY A 73 -13.24 9.35 -3.58
CA GLY A 73 -13.11 7.95 -3.97
C GLY A 73 -11.67 7.51 -4.13
N TYR A 74 -11.40 6.26 -3.73
CA TYR A 74 -10.07 5.67 -3.83
C TYR A 74 -10.14 4.23 -4.34
N VAL A 75 -9.15 3.84 -5.14
CA VAL A 75 -8.93 2.45 -5.57
C VAL A 75 -7.47 2.09 -5.45
N ASN A 76 -7.18 0.98 -4.76
CA ASN A 76 -5.87 0.34 -4.82
C ASN A 76 -5.77 -0.47 -6.11
N LEU A 77 -5.16 0.13 -7.14
CA LEU A 77 -5.03 -0.46 -8.46
C LEU A 77 -4.18 -1.74 -8.47
N GLN A 78 -3.15 -1.83 -7.61
CA GLN A 78 -2.35 -3.04 -7.46
C GLN A 78 -3.24 -4.23 -7.07
N SER A 79 -4.07 -4.07 -6.04
CA SER A 79 -4.98 -5.14 -5.59
C SER A 79 -6.01 -5.54 -6.65
N PHE A 80 -6.50 -4.58 -7.42
CA PHE A 80 -7.38 -4.86 -8.57
C PHE A 80 -6.64 -5.68 -9.63
N CYS A 81 -5.44 -5.26 -10.05
CA CYS A 81 -4.64 -5.98 -11.03
C CYS A 81 -4.26 -7.39 -10.54
N GLU A 82 -3.82 -7.55 -9.29
CA GLU A 82 -3.50 -8.84 -8.69
C GLU A 82 -4.69 -9.82 -8.75
N ARG A 83 -5.88 -9.34 -8.48
CA ARG A 83 -7.11 -10.14 -8.57
C ARG A 83 -7.40 -10.55 -10.01
N ARG A 84 -7.28 -9.63 -10.97
CA ARG A 84 -7.60 -9.85 -12.39
C ARG A 84 -6.65 -10.81 -13.08
N VAL A 85 -5.37 -10.81 -12.70
CA VAL A 85 -4.37 -11.74 -13.26
C VAL A 85 -4.18 -13.00 -12.40
N TYR A 86 -4.99 -13.19 -11.36
CA TYR A 86 -4.87 -14.32 -10.43
C TYR A 86 -3.47 -14.47 -9.82
N TYR A 87 -2.87 -13.33 -9.45
CA TYR A 87 -1.52 -13.32 -8.91
C TYR A 87 -1.42 -14.11 -7.57
N GLU A 88 -0.22 -14.61 -7.28
CA GLU A 88 0.03 -15.48 -6.14
C GLU A 88 -0.39 -14.83 -4.81
N ARG A 89 -1.24 -15.52 -4.04
CA ARG A 89 -1.74 -15.00 -2.74
C ARG A 89 -0.57 -14.71 -1.78
N GLY A 90 -0.66 -13.57 -1.10
CA GLY A 90 0.34 -13.15 -0.10
C GLY A 90 1.59 -12.50 -0.68
N LYS A 91 1.73 -12.43 -2.00
CA LYS A 91 2.77 -11.64 -2.67
C LYS A 91 2.18 -10.37 -3.27
N GLN A 92 2.93 -9.29 -3.17
CA GLN A 92 2.60 -8.03 -3.83
C GLN A 92 3.22 -8.01 -5.23
N MET A 93 2.41 -7.69 -6.23
CA MET A 93 2.86 -7.58 -7.62
C MET A 93 3.45 -6.20 -7.88
N GLY A 94 4.71 -6.13 -8.30
CA GLY A 94 5.32 -4.88 -8.75
C GLY A 94 4.68 -4.38 -10.06
N LEU A 95 4.69 -3.06 -10.28
CA LEU A 95 4.10 -2.44 -11.48
C LEU A 95 4.74 -2.96 -12.79
N SER A 96 6.07 -3.09 -12.81
CA SER A 96 6.79 -3.67 -13.97
C SER A 96 6.40 -5.14 -14.22
N THR A 97 6.19 -5.92 -13.15
CA THR A 97 5.73 -7.31 -13.25
C THR A 97 4.33 -7.37 -13.86
N ALA A 98 3.43 -6.48 -13.41
CA ALA A 98 2.09 -6.39 -13.99
C ALA A 98 2.12 -6.06 -15.48
N ALA A 99 2.92 -5.07 -15.85
CA ALA A 99 3.07 -4.68 -17.25
C ALA A 99 3.58 -5.85 -18.12
N GLN A 100 4.59 -6.57 -17.64
CA GLN A 100 5.13 -7.76 -18.33
C GLN A 100 4.07 -8.86 -18.50
N LEU A 101 3.32 -9.18 -17.44
CA LEU A 101 2.25 -10.19 -17.51
C LEU A 101 1.13 -9.79 -18.47
N LEU A 102 0.88 -8.50 -18.65
CA LEU A 102 -0.14 -7.96 -19.54
C LEU A 102 0.38 -7.71 -20.99
N GLY A 103 1.65 -8.01 -21.25
CA GLY A 103 2.27 -7.78 -22.56
C GLY A 103 2.35 -6.29 -22.93
N ILE A 104 2.50 -5.41 -21.93
CA ILE A 104 2.67 -3.97 -22.12
C ILE A 104 4.15 -3.68 -22.34
N ASP A 105 4.48 -3.00 -23.45
CA ASP A 105 5.84 -2.59 -23.75
C ASP A 105 6.28 -1.48 -22.79
N VAL A 106 7.41 -1.71 -22.11
CA VAL A 106 8.02 -0.78 -21.17
C VAL A 106 9.31 -0.15 -21.71
N GLN A 107 9.63 -0.39 -23.00
CA GLN A 107 10.85 0.16 -23.59
C GLN A 107 10.78 1.69 -23.63
N GLY A 108 11.86 2.32 -23.18
CA GLY A 108 11.97 3.79 -23.15
C GLY A 108 11.33 4.50 -21.95
N MET A 109 10.72 3.76 -21.01
CA MET A 109 10.22 4.34 -19.75
C MET A 109 11.35 4.44 -18.71
N GLU A 110 11.53 5.62 -18.14
CA GLU A 110 12.41 5.81 -16.97
C GLU A 110 11.67 5.32 -15.72
N HIS A 111 11.94 4.07 -15.33
CA HIS A 111 11.38 3.51 -14.09
C HIS A 111 11.72 4.40 -12.88
N HIS A 112 10.77 4.48 -11.93
CA HIS A 112 10.85 5.29 -10.70
C HIS A 112 10.72 6.81 -10.92
N ARG A 113 10.21 7.23 -12.06
CA ARG A 113 9.66 8.57 -12.24
C ARG A 113 8.14 8.53 -12.16
N ALA A 114 7.57 9.39 -11.30
CA ALA A 114 6.14 9.38 -10.98
C ALA A 114 5.23 9.48 -12.22
N LEU A 115 5.64 10.20 -13.25
CA LEU A 115 4.88 10.31 -14.49
C LEU A 115 4.87 8.98 -15.27
N ASP A 116 6.04 8.38 -15.45
CA ASP A 116 6.17 7.14 -16.21
C ASP A 116 5.49 5.97 -15.49
N ASP A 117 5.66 5.90 -14.16
CA ASP A 117 4.95 4.93 -13.33
C ASP A 117 3.41 5.13 -13.41
N SER A 118 2.94 6.38 -13.44
CA SER A 118 1.51 6.68 -13.59
C SER A 118 0.97 6.27 -14.97
N LEU A 119 1.73 6.52 -16.04
CA LEU A 119 1.37 6.12 -17.40
C LEU A 119 1.34 4.60 -17.54
N LEU A 120 2.30 3.90 -16.93
CA LEU A 120 2.35 2.45 -16.92
C LEU A 120 1.17 1.86 -16.13
N ALA A 121 0.87 2.43 -14.96
CA ALA A 121 -0.29 2.04 -14.15
C ALA A 121 -1.60 2.25 -14.93
N LEU A 122 -1.74 3.36 -15.65
CA LEU A 122 -2.89 3.63 -16.53
C LEU A 122 -2.98 2.60 -17.67
N ALA A 123 -1.86 2.20 -18.26
CA ALA A 123 -1.87 1.18 -19.29
C ALA A 123 -2.32 -0.18 -18.76
N CYS A 124 -1.85 -0.58 -17.56
CA CYS A 124 -2.31 -1.79 -16.87
C CYS A 124 -3.81 -1.72 -16.57
N PHE A 125 -4.27 -0.59 -16.03
CA PHE A 125 -5.69 -0.36 -15.75
C PHE A 125 -6.55 -0.52 -17.01
N ARG A 126 -6.21 0.17 -18.10
CA ARG A 126 -6.95 0.10 -19.38
C ARG A 126 -7.04 -1.33 -19.94
N ARG A 127 -6.01 -2.12 -19.74
CA ARG A 127 -5.95 -3.52 -20.23
C ARG A 127 -6.90 -4.45 -19.46
N LEU A 128 -7.11 -4.16 -18.17
CA LEU A 128 -7.88 -5.00 -17.25
C LEU A 128 -9.26 -4.43 -16.90
N TYR A 129 -9.55 -3.20 -17.32
CA TYR A 129 -10.76 -2.48 -16.90
C TYR A 129 -12.02 -3.28 -17.25
N ASP A 130 -12.82 -3.47 -16.22
CA ASP A 130 -14.17 -3.97 -16.26
C ASP A 130 -14.91 -3.31 -15.08
N GLU A 131 -16.04 -2.69 -15.34
CA GLU A 131 -16.76 -1.88 -14.35
C GLU A 131 -17.23 -2.73 -13.15
N GLU A 132 -17.81 -3.90 -13.45
CA GLU A 132 -18.36 -4.77 -12.40
C GLU A 132 -17.25 -5.36 -11.52
N GLU A 133 -16.13 -5.71 -12.12
CA GLU A 133 -14.97 -6.23 -11.42
C GLU A 133 -14.21 -5.16 -10.62
N LEU A 134 -14.33 -3.88 -11.00
CA LEU A 134 -13.71 -2.76 -10.31
C LEU A 134 -14.51 -2.31 -9.06
N LYS A 135 -15.84 -2.39 -9.11
CA LYS A 135 -16.74 -1.95 -8.01
C LYS A 135 -16.33 -2.43 -6.61
N PRO A 136 -15.94 -3.71 -6.40
CA PRO A 136 -15.53 -4.19 -5.08
C PRO A 136 -14.26 -3.55 -4.52
N PHE A 137 -13.46 -2.89 -5.36
CA PHE A 137 -12.21 -2.22 -4.99
C PHE A 137 -12.39 -0.74 -4.70
N PHE A 138 -13.57 -0.20 -4.97
CA PHE A 138 -13.87 1.19 -4.67
C PHE A 138 -13.99 1.39 -3.15
N GLU A 139 -13.28 2.36 -2.63
CA GLU A 139 -13.31 2.77 -1.23
C GLU A 139 -13.77 4.23 -1.14
N ASP A 140 -14.75 4.50 -0.27
CA ASP A 140 -15.24 5.84 0.02
C ASP A 140 -14.26 6.53 0.98
N ALA A 141 -13.41 7.39 0.41
CA ALA A 141 -12.37 8.10 1.14
C ALA A 141 -12.89 9.32 1.94
N SER A 142 -14.18 9.61 1.88
CA SER A 142 -14.81 10.63 2.74
C SER A 142 -15.04 10.12 4.18
N LYS A 143 -15.05 8.80 4.39
CA LYS A 143 -15.39 8.15 5.66
C LYS A 143 -14.18 7.86 6.55
N ASP A 144 -14.40 7.92 7.86
CA ASP A 144 -13.37 7.60 8.87
C ASP A 144 -12.82 6.18 8.72
N GLN A 145 -13.69 5.22 8.39
CA GLN A 145 -13.31 3.82 8.16
C GLN A 145 -12.19 3.64 7.13
N PHE A 146 -12.15 4.48 6.10
CA PHE A 146 -11.06 4.48 5.12
C PHE A 146 -9.72 4.81 5.79
N TYR A 147 -9.67 5.87 6.59
CA TYR A 147 -8.44 6.31 7.28
C TYR A 147 -8.02 5.32 8.36
N ASP A 148 -8.96 4.76 9.11
CA ASP A 148 -8.67 3.73 10.11
C ASP A 148 -8.05 2.49 9.45
N LYS A 149 -8.60 2.04 8.33
CA LYS A 149 -8.04 0.95 7.53
C LYS A 149 -6.63 1.27 7.02
N MET A 150 -6.38 2.51 6.58
CA MET A 150 -5.05 2.93 6.11
C MET A 150 -4.04 2.99 7.26
N ARG A 151 -4.40 3.56 8.41
CA ARG A 151 -3.56 3.61 9.62
C ARG A 151 -3.21 2.20 10.11
N PHE A 152 -4.18 1.30 10.13
CA PHE A 152 -3.95 -0.09 10.55
C PHE A 152 -2.92 -0.80 9.68
N LYS A 153 -2.94 -0.59 8.37
CA LYS A 153 -1.97 -1.19 7.43
C LYS A 153 -0.53 -0.71 7.66
N THR A 154 -0.32 0.45 8.26
CA THR A 154 1.02 0.97 8.57
C THR A 154 1.55 0.52 9.91
N THR A 155 0.67 0.05 10.81
CA THR A 155 1.05 -0.36 12.15
C THR A 155 1.54 -1.81 12.12
N ILE A 156 2.84 -1.99 12.30
CA ILE A 156 3.43 -3.31 12.53
C ILE A 156 3.51 -3.48 14.04
N LEU A 157 2.70 -4.38 14.58
CA LEU A 157 2.74 -4.69 16.00
C LEU A 157 3.97 -5.58 16.25
N CYS A 158 5.00 -4.99 16.87
CA CYS A 158 6.23 -5.68 17.23
C CYS A 158 6.23 -6.16 18.69
N ASP A 159 5.19 -5.88 19.44
CA ASP A 159 5.04 -6.21 20.84
C ASP A 159 3.69 -6.89 21.09
N LEU A 160 3.74 -8.13 21.56
CA LEU A 160 2.55 -8.93 21.89
C LEU A 160 1.77 -8.39 23.09
N SER A 161 2.37 -7.52 23.89
CA SER A 161 1.70 -6.82 25.00
C SER A 161 0.87 -5.61 24.54
N ASN A 162 0.89 -5.28 23.23
CA ASN A 162 0.16 -4.15 22.70
C ASN A 162 -1.35 -4.28 22.99
N PRO A 163 -1.99 -3.24 23.54
CA PRO A 163 -3.42 -3.27 23.86
C PRO A 163 -4.34 -3.66 22.69
N LEU A 164 -3.93 -3.39 21.45
CA LEU A 164 -4.69 -3.76 20.26
C LEU A 164 -4.76 -5.28 20.01
N LEU A 165 -3.87 -6.05 20.67
CA LEU A 165 -3.88 -7.52 20.59
C LEU A 165 -4.62 -8.17 21.75
N LYS A 166 -5.13 -7.39 22.71
CA LYS A 166 -5.75 -7.91 23.94
C LYS A 166 -6.91 -8.87 23.65
N ASP A 167 -7.70 -8.56 22.62
CA ASP A 167 -8.89 -9.32 22.22
C ASP A 167 -8.63 -10.16 20.95
N ALA A 168 -7.36 -10.26 20.47
CA ALA A 168 -7.02 -11.08 19.34
C ALA A 168 -7.12 -12.55 19.71
N ASP A 169 -7.85 -13.33 18.90
CA ASP A 169 -7.88 -14.77 19.03
C ASP A 169 -6.51 -15.34 18.62
N MET A 170 -5.82 -15.92 19.61
CA MET A 170 -4.51 -16.54 19.45
C MET A 170 -4.62 -18.07 19.51
N SER A 171 -5.82 -18.62 19.43
CA SER A 171 -6.08 -20.04 19.27
C SER A 171 -5.99 -20.46 17.79
N PHE A 172 -5.61 -21.72 17.56
CA PHE A 172 -5.47 -22.26 16.22
C PHE A 172 -6.01 -23.68 16.17
N GLU A 173 -6.82 -23.96 15.16
CA GLU A 173 -7.36 -25.29 14.92
C GLU A 173 -6.46 -26.09 13.98
N CYS A 174 -6.32 -27.37 14.27
CA CYS A 174 -5.57 -28.27 13.41
C CYS A 174 -6.28 -28.42 12.05
N PRO A 175 -5.60 -28.15 10.92
CA PRO A 175 -6.23 -28.22 9.60
C PRO A 175 -6.61 -29.66 9.18
N ALA A 176 -6.05 -30.67 9.85
CA ALA A 176 -6.32 -32.07 9.54
C ALA A 176 -7.53 -32.64 10.30
N CYS A 177 -7.80 -32.20 11.56
CA CYS A 177 -8.83 -32.82 12.40
C CYS A 177 -9.73 -31.81 13.12
N GLY A 178 -9.52 -30.47 12.96
CA GLY A 178 -10.32 -29.46 13.61
C GLY A 178 -10.11 -29.29 15.12
N ALA A 179 -9.24 -30.08 15.74
CA ALA A 179 -8.98 -29.97 17.17
C ALA A 179 -8.10 -28.75 17.46
N GLU A 180 -8.31 -28.12 18.62
CA GLU A 180 -7.48 -26.99 19.07
C GLU A 180 -6.01 -27.45 19.20
N ALA A 181 -5.13 -26.74 18.50
CA ALA A 181 -3.70 -27.02 18.48
C ALA A 181 -2.99 -26.24 19.62
N LYS A 182 -2.08 -26.92 20.31
CA LYS A 182 -1.28 -26.32 21.38
C LYS A 182 -0.01 -25.72 20.85
N ARG A 183 0.29 -24.46 21.25
CA ARG A 183 1.53 -23.81 20.89
C ARG A 183 2.71 -24.52 21.56
N ASN A 184 3.74 -24.75 20.73
CA ASN A 184 5.01 -25.34 21.15
C ASN A 184 6.13 -24.28 21.06
N GLY A 185 6.53 -23.71 22.21
CA GLY A 185 7.54 -22.65 22.27
C GLY A 185 6.97 -21.24 22.31
N GLU A 186 7.87 -20.27 22.15
CA GLU A 186 7.53 -18.85 22.20
C GLU A 186 7.20 -18.28 20.82
N TRP A 187 6.55 -17.12 20.79
CA TRP A 187 6.32 -16.38 19.56
C TRP A 187 7.64 -15.78 19.04
N GLU A 188 8.00 -16.06 17.81
CA GLU A 188 9.12 -15.44 17.10
C GLU A 188 8.63 -14.33 16.18
N PHE A 189 9.18 -13.12 16.28
CA PHE A 189 8.91 -12.04 15.35
C PHE A 189 9.90 -12.09 14.19
N LYS A 190 9.42 -12.43 13.00
CA LYS A 190 10.24 -12.56 11.80
C LYS A 190 9.52 -12.08 10.56
N ASN A 191 10.21 -11.28 9.73
CA ASN A 191 9.64 -10.73 8.49
C ASN A 191 8.31 -10.00 8.70
N LYS A 192 8.23 -9.13 9.73
CA LYS A 192 7.06 -8.32 10.07
C LYS A 192 5.81 -9.13 10.48
N SER A 193 5.98 -10.36 10.91
CA SER A 193 4.90 -11.23 11.41
C SER A 193 5.37 -12.06 12.58
N TYR A 194 4.42 -12.37 13.48
CA TYR A 194 4.64 -13.34 14.54
C TYR A 194 4.44 -14.75 13.98
N ARG A 195 5.32 -15.65 14.42
CA ARG A 195 5.27 -17.07 14.08
C ARG A 195 5.44 -17.89 15.34
N ALA A 196 4.76 -19.02 15.41
CA ALA A 196 4.96 -20.03 16.44
C ALA A 196 4.65 -21.40 15.84
N ASP A 197 5.26 -22.42 16.40
CA ASP A 197 4.93 -23.79 16.07
C ASP A 197 3.75 -24.26 16.92
N PHE A 198 2.84 -25.00 16.32
CA PHE A 198 1.69 -25.59 16.99
C PHE A 198 1.69 -27.10 16.80
N ARG A 199 1.28 -27.82 17.82
CA ARG A 199 1.15 -29.27 17.78
C ARG A 199 -0.28 -29.69 18.09
N CYS A 200 -0.83 -30.53 17.25
CA CYS A 200 -2.13 -31.09 17.47
C CYS A 200 -2.04 -32.23 18.52
N PRO A 201 -2.84 -32.18 19.59
CA PRO A 201 -2.86 -33.26 20.57
C PRO A 201 -3.54 -34.55 20.06
N CYS A 202 -4.34 -34.42 18.98
CA CYS A 202 -5.10 -35.58 18.44
C CYS A 202 -4.31 -36.35 17.37
N CYS A 203 -3.68 -35.66 16.41
CA CYS A 203 -3.01 -36.31 15.27
C CYS A 203 -1.47 -36.12 15.27
N GLY A 204 -0.91 -35.39 16.22
CA GLY A 204 0.54 -35.25 16.41
C GLY A 204 1.25 -34.39 15.38
N GLY A 205 0.53 -33.79 14.42
CA GLY A 205 1.04 -32.93 13.35
C GLY A 205 1.08 -31.48 13.74
#